data_e6b807a7edd4ea47b74f20cffcc8b1b9
#
_entry.id   e6b807a7edd4ea47b74f20cffcc8b1b9
#
_cell.length_a   1.000
_cell.length_b   1.000
_cell.length_c   1.000
_cell.angle_alpha   90.00
_cell.angle_beta   90.00
_cell.angle_gamma   90.00
#
_symmetry.space_group_name_H-M   'P 1'
#
loop_
_entity.id
_entity.type
_entity.pdbx_description
1 polymer ?
#
loop_
_entity_poly.entity_id
_entity_poly.type
_entity_poly.pdbx_seq_one_letter_code
_entity_poly.pdbx_strand_id
1 'polypeptide(L)'
;MNTKHIYLGLLGAALVFMAASCSSNQTEGEKILKQSDFPAPPVAEVHPDTFVNFGKQRIDNYYWMKDKTNPKVIEYIKAENAYTDTVMASTRDLQQKIYDEILGRIKEDDESYP
;
A
#
# COMPACT_ATOMS: atom_id res chain seq x y z
N MET A 1 63.20 -24.66 -24.62
CA MET A 1 61.85 -24.17 -24.92
C MET A 1 60.96 -24.48 -23.71
N ASN A 2 60.54 -23.42 -22.98
CA ASN A 2 59.96 -23.55 -21.64
C ASN A 2 58.44 -23.81 -21.73
N THR A 3 58.04 -25.02 -21.35
CA THR A 3 56.66 -25.51 -21.28
C THR A 3 55.88 -24.97 -20.06
N LYS A 4 56.45 -24.05 -19.25
CA LYS A 4 55.84 -23.53 -18.03
C LYS A 4 54.91 -22.33 -18.22
N HIS A 5 54.88 -21.71 -19.42
CA HIS A 5 54.03 -20.53 -19.66
C HIS A 5 52.69 -20.82 -20.33
N ILE A 6 52.41 -22.07 -20.71
CA ILE A 6 51.17 -22.45 -21.42
C ILE A 6 50.02 -22.72 -20.44
N TYR A 7 50.32 -23.08 -19.19
CA TYR A 7 49.26 -23.39 -18.20
C TYR A 7 48.72 -22.18 -17.43
N LEU A 8 49.39 -21.01 -17.53
CA LEU A 8 48.96 -19.81 -16.83
C LEU A 8 47.87 -19.02 -17.61
N GLY A 9 47.75 -19.28 -18.90
CA GLY A 9 46.75 -18.65 -19.77
C GLY A 9 45.36 -19.31 -19.79
N LEU A 10 45.27 -20.58 -19.34
CA LEU A 10 44.04 -21.38 -19.36
C LEU A 10 43.19 -21.25 -18.09
N LEU A 11 43.79 -20.79 -16.97
CA LEU A 11 43.06 -20.57 -15.72
C LEU A 11 42.37 -19.18 -15.62
N GLY A 12 42.77 -18.23 -16.48
CA GLY A 12 42.18 -16.89 -16.50
C GLY A 12 40.87 -16.77 -17.30
N ALA A 13 40.59 -17.72 -18.20
CA ALA A 13 39.40 -17.67 -19.05
C ALA A 13 38.14 -18.30 -18.44
N ALA A 14 38.27 -19.06 -17.33
CA ALA A 14 37.15 -19.76 -16.72
C ALA A 14 36.39 -18.94 -15.64
N LEU A 15 36.92 -17.80 -15.23
CA LEU A 15 36.35 -16.99 -14.14
C LEU A 15 35.47 -15.80 -14.62
N VAL A 16 35.38 -15.56 -15.93
CA VAL A 16 34.60 -14.43 -16.47
C VAL A 16 33.19 -14.84 -16.89
N PHE A 17 32.83 -16.13 -16.88
CA PHE A 17 31.53 -16.61 -17.38
C PHE A 17 30.46 -16.85 -16.30
N MET A 18 30.73 -16.55 -15.03
CA MET A 18 29.71 -16.73 -13.94
C MET A 18 29.01 -15.46 -13.44
N ALA A 19 29.18 -14.31 -14.09
CA ALA A 19 28.54 -13.05 -13.67
C ALA A 19 27.34 -12.61 -14.54
N ALA A 20 26.86 -13.44 -15.45
CA ALA A 20 25.80 -13.06 -16.39
C ALA A 20 24.49 -13.86 -16.23
N SER A 21 24.19 -14.36 -15.01
CA SER A 21 22.93 -15.11 -14.78
C SER A 21 22.07 -14.54 -13.65
N CYS A 22 22.04 -13.23 -13.51
CA CYS A 22 20.97 -12.54 -12.79
C CYS A 22 20.34 -11.51 -13.74
N SER A 23 19.83 -11.98 -14.88
CA SER A 23 18.81 -11.26 -15.63
C SER A 23 17.52 -11.48 -14.86
N SER A 24 17.18 -10.54 -13.96
CA SER A 24 15.85 -10.46 -13.39
C SER A 24 14.86 -10.35 -14.56
N ASN A 25 14.14 -11.43 -14.82
CA ASN A 25 12.88 -11.36 -15.54
C ASN A 25 11.99 -10.41 -14.75
N GLN A 26 12.02 -9.14 -15.09
CA GLN A 26 10.95 -8.23 -14.74
C GLN A 26 9.74 -8.68 -15.54
N THR A 27 8.89 -9.46 -14.90
CA THR A 27 7.54 -9.74 -15.34
C THR A 27 6.89 -8.36 -15.51
N GLU A 28 6.58 -7.97 -16.75
CA GLU A 28 5.71 -6.83 -17.05
C GLU A 28 4.39 -7.10 -16.31
N GLY A 29 4.10 -6.41 -15.21
CA GLY A 29 2.80 -6.58 -14.58
C GLY A 29 2.62 -5.99 -13.20
N GLU A 30 3.64 -5.77 -12.43
CA GLU A 30 3.42 -5.25 -11.07
C GLU A 30 4.10 -3.89 -10.89
N LYS A 31 3.42 -2.84 -11.34
CA LYS A 31 3.79 -1.47 -10.97
C LYS A 31 3.46 -1.31 -9.47
N ILE A 32 4.43 -1.56 -8.61
CA ILE A 32 4.30 -1.25 -7.18
C ILE A 32 4.16 0.28 -7.07
N LEU A 33 2.96 0.72 -6.70
CA LEU A 33 2.67 2.13 -6.44
C LEU A 33 3.42 2.55 -5.17
N LYS A 34 4.22 3.60 -5.29
CA LYS A 34 4.94 4.18 -4.16
C LYS A 34 4.11 5.30 -3.55
N GLN A 35 4.31 5.56 -2.25
CA GLN A 35 3.65 6.68 -1.57
C GLN A 35 3.92 8.04 -2.26
N SER A 36 5.06 8.18 -2.93
CA SER A 36 5.40 9.38 -3.71
C SER A 36 4.52 9.60 -4.95
N ASP A 37 3.80 8.58 -5.39
CA ASP A 37 2.93 8.66 -6.58
C ASP A 37 1.56 9.25 -6.24
N PHE A 38 1.29 9.50 -4.96
CA PHE A 38 0.02 10.03 -4.46
C PHE A 38 0.19 11.42 -3.82
N PRO A 39 -0.87 12.23 -3.75
CA PRO A 39 -0.85 13.47 -2.97
C PRO A 39 -0.58 13.19 -1.50
N ALA A 40 -0.18 14.20 -0.75
CA ALA A 40 -0.05 14.07 0.70
C ALA A 40 -1.43 13.83 1.35
N PRO A 41 -1.52 12.92 2.34
CA PRO A 41 -2.77 12.69 3.06
C PRO A 41 -3.19 13.94 3.85
N PRO A 42 -4.48 14.16 4.07
CA PRO A 42 -4.97 15.20 4.96
C PRO A 42 -4.40 15.04 6.38
N VAL A 43 -4.21 16.15 7.08
CA VAL A 43 -3.73 16.15 8.46
C VAL A 43 -4.77 16.80 9.36
N ALA A 44 -5.25 16.07 10.37
CA ALA A 44 -6.20 16.60 11.34
C ALA A 44 -5.56 17.69 12.22
N GLU A 45 -6.33 18.74 12.54
CA GLU A 45 -5.90 19.78 13.46
C GLU A 45 -5.71 19.22 14.87
N VAL A 46 -4.66 19.66 15.56
CA VAL A 46 -4.36 19.26 16.93
C VAL A 46 -5.02 20.25 17.89
N HIS A 47 -6.00 19.77 18.67
CA HIS A 47 -6.68 20.49 19.74
C HIS A 47 -6.55 19.72 21.05
N PRO A 48 -5.54 20.01 21.88
CA PRO A 48 -5.30 19.24 23.10
C PRO A 48 -6.42 19.42 24.14
N ASP A 49 -7.11 18.36 24.49
CA ASP A 49 -8.02 18.28 25.62
C ASP A 49 -7.41 17.44 26.74
N THR A 50 -7.55 17.91 28.00
CA THR A 50 -6.97 17.26 29.15
C THR A 50 -8.05 16.62 30.02
N PHE A 51 -7.92 15.31 30.23
CA PHE A 51 -8.80 14.53 31.10
C PHE A 51 -8.05 14.02 32.33
N VAL A 52 -8.71 14.08 33.49
CA VAL A 52 -8.17 13.52 34.74
C VAL A 52 -9.06 12.35 35.15
N ASN A 53 -8.53 11.12 35.06
CA ASN A 53 -9.22 9.91 35.52
C ASN A 53 -8.36 9.17 36.54
N PHE A 54 -8.94 8.85 37.68
CA PHE A 54 -8.26 8.14 38.78
C PHE A 54 -6.92 8.80 39.18
N GLY A 55 -6.88 10.13 39.23
CA GLY A 55 -5.68 10.90 39.57
C GLY A 55 -4.59 10.92 38.49
N LYS A 56 -4.81 10.33 37.32
CA LYS A 56 -3.88 10.36 36.18
C LYS A 56 -4.39 11.30 35.08
N GLN A 57 -3.50 12.14 34.62
CA GLN A 57 -3.78 13.06 33.50
C GLN A 57 -3.55 12.35 32.16
N ARG A 58 -4.52 12.51 31.24
CA ARG A 58 -4.43 12.06 29.84
C ARG A 58 -4.73 13.24 28.93
N ILE A 59 -3.88 13.48 27.94
CA ILE A 59 -4.09 14.48 26.89
C ILE A 59 -4.60 13.75 25.64
N ASP A 60 -5.67 14.27 25.04
CA ASP A 60 -6.23 13.79 23.80
C ASP A 60 -6.31 14.94 22.79
N ASN A 61 -5.52 14.86 21.75
CA ASN A 61 -5.39 15.90 20.74
C ASN A 61 -6.55 15.95 19.75
N TYR A 62 -7.35 14.89 19.71
CA TYR A 62 -8.37 14.70 18.68
C TYR A 62 -9.76 14.46 19.25
N TYR A 63 -9.97 14.74 20.55
CA TYR A 63 -11.27 14.56 21.20
C TYR A 63 -12.39 15.38 20.57
N TRP A 64 -12.05 16.53 19.97
CA TRP A 64 -12.98 17.39 19.23
C TRP A 64 -13.67 16.68 18.05
N MET A 65 -13.04 15.63 17.47
CA MET A 65 -13.57 14.87 16.34
C MET A 65 -14.82 14.03 16.69
N LYS A 66 -15.14 13.86 17.96
CA LYS A 66 -16.35 13.15 18.41
C LYS A 66 -17.64 13.91 18.06
N ASP A 67 -17.56 15.23 17.88
CA ASP A 67 -18.71 16.07 17.57
C ASP A 67 -19.06 15.98 16.08
N LYS A 68 -20.08 15.17 15.78
CA LYS A 68 -20.58 14.94 14.42
C LYS A 68 -21.18 16.18 13.75
N THR A 69 -21.52 17.21 14.54
CA THR A 69 -22.13 18.46 14.04
C THR A 69 -21.09 19.54 13.75
N ASN A 70 -19.86 19.35 14.17
CA ASN A 70 -18.77 20.30 13.95
C ASN A 70 -18.39 20.35 12.46
N PRO A 71 -18.50 21.53 11.81
CA PRO A 71 -18.16 21.67 10.40
C PRO A 71 -16.73 21.25 10.04
N LYS A 72 -15.76 21.46 10.94
CA LYS A 72 -14.37 21.08 10.74
C LYS A 72 -14.20 19.56 10.69
N VAL A 73 -14.97 18.80 11.48
CA VAL A 73 -14.97 17.33 11.43
C VAL A 73 -15.49 16.86 10.08
N ILE A 74 -16.59 17.47 9.61
CA ILE A 74 -17.18 17.12 8.31
C ILE A 74 -16.22 17.45 7.16
N GLU A 75 -15.55 18.59 7.23
CA GLU A 75 -14.55 18.99 6.24
C GLU A 75 -13.36 18.03 6.21
N TYR A 76 -12.83 17.67 7.37
CA TYR A 76 -11.75 16.70 7.47
C TYR A 76 -12.13 15.35 6.89
N ILE A 77 -13.31 14.80 7.22
CA ILE A 77 -13.80 13.54 6.67
C ILE A 77 -13.97 13.60 5.15
N LYS A 78 -14.46 14.73 4.61
CA LYS A 78 -14.57 14.92 3.16
C LYS A 78 -13.20 14.93 2.48
N ALA A 79 -12.20 15.54 3.11
CA ALA A 79 -10.84 15.56 2.59
C ALA A 79 -10.22 14.15 2.58
N GLU A 80 -10.42 13.35 3.64
CA GLU A 80 -9.98 11.95 3.71
C GLU A 80 -10.65 11.08 2.64
N ASN A 81 -11.95 11.26 2.42
CA ASN A 81 -12.65 10.54 1.37
C ASN A 81 -12.10 10.90 -0.03
N ALA A 82 -11.89 12.19 -0.31
CA ALA A 82 -11.33 12.64 -1.58
C ALA A 82 -9.90 12.11 -1.80
N TYR A 83 -9.10 12.06 -0.74
CA TYR A 83 -7.78 11.45 -0.78
C TYR A 83 -7.87 9.95 -1.11
N THR A 84 -8.74 9.22 -0.41
CA THR A 84 -8.98 7.79 -0.64
C THR A 84 -9.43 7.53 -2.08
N ASP A 85 -10.37 8.32 -2.62
CA ASP A 85 -10.83 8.21 -4.00
C ASP A 85 -9.69 8.38 -5.01
N THR A 86 -8.76 9.31 -4.71
CA THR A 86 -7.59 9.56 -5.56
C THR A 86 -6.62 8.39 -5.53
N VAL A 87 -6.29 7.89 -4.33
CA VAL A 87 -5.36 6.76 -4.15
C VAL A 87 -5.92 5.49 -4.77
N MET A 88 -7.21 5.24 -4.60
CA MET A 88 -7.88 4.03 -5.07
C MET A 88 -8.32 4.09 -6.54
N ALA A 89 -8.14 5.23 -7.22
CA ALA A 89 -8.60 5.41 -8.60
C ALA A 89 -8.07 4.35 -9.57
N SER A 90 -6.81 3.93 -9.41
CA SER A 90 -6.17 2.92 -10.28
C SER A 90 -6.71 1.50 -10.08
N THR A 91 -7.44 1.24 -9.00
CA THR A 91 -7.97 -0.10 -8.66
C THR A 91 -9.44 -0.27 -9.03
N ARG A 92 -10.11 0.74 -9.59
CA ARG A 92 -11.57 0.72 -9.85
C ARG A 92 -12.00 -0.43 -10.75
N ASP A 93 -11.24 -0.71 -11.80
CA ASP A 93 -11.56 -1.82 -12.72
C ASP A 93 -11.43 -3.17 -12.03
N LEU A 94 -10.44 -3.33 -11.14
CA LEU A 94 -10.28 -4.55 -10.35
C LEU A 94 -11.41 -4.68 -9.32
N GLN A 95 -11.79 -3.59 -8.65
CA GLN A 95 -12.92 -3.58 -7.71
C GLN A 95 -14.22 -4.01 -8.39
N GLN A 96 -14.48 -3.49 -9.60
CA GLN A 96 -15.68 -3.88 -10.36
C GLN A 96 -15.67 -5.37 -10.71
N LYS A 97 -14.52 -5.90 -11.18
CA LYS A 97 -14.41 -7.34 -11.48
C LYS A 97 -14.65 -8.21 -10.25
N ILE A 98 -14.09 -7.84 -9.11
CA ILE A 98 -14.29 -8.57 -7.85
C ILE A 98 -15.77 -8.52 -7.43
N TYR A 99 -16.38 -7.35 -7.52
CA TYR A 99 -17.79 -7.16 -7.21
C TYR A 99 -18.68 -8.07 -8.08
N ASP A 100 -18.49 -8.04 -9.40
CA ASP A 100 -19.27 -8.85 -10.35
C ASP A 100 -19.07 -10.35 -10.12
N GLU A 101 -17.85 -10.76 -9.79
CA GLU A 101 -17.53 -12.17 -9.47
C GLU A 101 -18.23 -12.62 -8.18
N ILE A 102 -18.20 -11.80 -7.14
CA ILE A 102 -18.87 -12.12 -5.87
C ILE A 102 -20.39 -12.19 -6.10
N LEU A 103 -20.95 -11.18 -6.77
CA LEU A 103 -22.39 -11.14 -7.05
C LEU A 103 -22.84 -12.34 -7.86
N GLY A 104 -22.08 -12.76 -8.87
CA GLY A 104 -22.39 -13.93 -9.69
C GLY A 104 -22.33 -15.28 -8.94
N ARG A 105 -21.70 -15.31 -7.75
CA ARG A 105 -21.65 -16.50 -6.89
C ARG A 105 -22.75 -16.55 -5.85
N ILE A 106 -23.46 -15.43 -5.62
CA ILE A 106 -24.55 -15.35 -4.66
C ILE A 106 -25.81 -15.90 -5.33
N LYS A 107 -26.41 -16.91 -4.72
CA LYS A 107 -27.77 -17.36 -5.11
C LYS A 107 -28.77 -16.36 -4.56
N GLU A 108 -29.51 -15.70 -5.44
CA GLU A 108 -30.59 -14.77 -5.04
C GLU A 108 -31.82 -15.49 -4.50
N ASP A 109 -32.03 -16.78 -4.91
CA ASP A 109 -33.14 -17.61 -4.49
C ASP A 109 -32.69 -18.62 -3.41
N ASP A 110 -32.29 -18.14 -2.24
CA ASP A 110 -31.98 -18.98 -1.09
C ASP A 110 -33.23 -19.06 -0.19
N GLU A 111 -34.01 -20.11 -0.35
CA GLU A 111 -35.16 -20.41 0.52
C GLU A 111 -34.68 -21.05 1.81
N SER A 112 -34.87 -20.33 2.94
CA SER A 112 -34.69 -20.94 4.25
C SER A 112 -35.83 -21.95 4.48
N TYR A 113 -35.51 -23.19 4.89
CA TYR A 113 -36.49 -24.18 5.30
C TYR A 113 -37.38 -23.61 6.43
N PRO A 114 -38.71 -23.83 6.37
CA PRO A 114 -39.64 -23.43 7.43
C PRO A 114 -39.38 -24.15 8.75
#